data_7b32c3ef574b2b9c60a121df8a87ed6b
#
_entry.id   7b32c3ef574b2b9c60a121df8a87ed6b
#
_cell.length_a   1.000
_cell.length_b   1.000
_cell.length_c   1.000
_cell.angle_alpha   90.00
_cell.angle_beta   90.00
_cell.angle_gamma   90.00
#
_symmetry.space_group_name_H-M   'P 1'
#
loop_
_entity.id
_entity.type
_entity.pdbx_description
1 polymer ?
#
loop_
_entity_poly.entity_id
_entity_poly.type
_entity_poly.pdbx_seq_one_letter_code
_entity_poly.pdbx_strand_id
1 'polypeptide(L)'
;MKKTKMLKKNYEFRIVLKNGKYFSGEFLEAFIYKNSKTFNLLGLAISTKAGKAFKRNRIKRLIRENYKIIEKDIEIGYSIVFLLKKKNYDMKNVDFYNVQKDIELIFKKSKLIESK
;
A
#
# COMPACT_ATOMS: atom_id res chain seq x y z
N MET A 1 3.93 -13.61 3.91
CA MET A 1 2.87 -12.90 4.62
C MET A 1 1.82 -13.91 5.08
N LYS A 2 1.55 -13.96 6.38
CA LYS A 2 0.65 -14.99 6.94
C LYS A 2 -0.83 -14.63 6.88
N LYS A 3 -1.14 -13.34 6.94
CA LYS A 3 -2.53 -12.84 6.99
C LYS A 3 -2.97 -12.19 5.69
N THR A 4 -2.10 -12.14 4.69
CA THR A 4 -2.31 -11.33 3.50
C THR A 4 -2.00 -12.12 2.24
N LYS A 5 -2.87 -11.96 1.24
CA LYS A 5 -2.64 -12.46 -0.12
C LYS A 5 -2.51 -11.27 -1.05
N MET A 6 -1.82 -11.47 -2.17
CA MET A 6 -1.66 -10.39 -3.16
C MET A 6 -2.89 -10.30 -4.06
N LEU A 7 -3.32 -9.08 -4.34
CA LEU A 7 -4.32 -8.82 -5.38
C LEU A 7 -3.70 -9.13 -6.74
N LYS A 8 -4.43 -9.84 -7.59
CA LYS A 8 -3.92 -10.29 -8.89
C LYS A 8 -4.76 -9.82 -10.07
N LYS A 9 -6.08 -9.69 -9.90
CA LYS A 9 -6.99 -9.41 -11.00
C LYS A 9 -7.34 -7.93 -11.09
N ASN A 10 -7.41 -7.41 -12.31
CA ASN A 10 -7.70 -6.00 -12.54
C ASN A 10 -9.03 -5.56 -11.93
N TYR A 11 -10.07 -6.40 -11.98
CA TYR A 11 -11.34 -6.01 -11.39
C TYR A 11 -11.27 -5.85 -9.88
N GLU A 12 -10.41 -6.60 -9.21
CA GLU A 12 -10.21 -6.48 -7.77
C GLU A 12 -9.59 -5.14 -7.40
N PHE A 13 -8.59 -4.70 -8.18
CA PHE A 13 -8.00 -3.37 -8.02
C PHE A 13 -9.04 -2.28 -8.22
N ARG A 14 -9.87 -2.41 -9.27
CA ARG A 14 -10.90 -1.41 -9.56
C ARG A 14 -11.92 -1.26 -8.43
N ILE A 15 -12.32 -2.36 -7.82
CA ILE A 15 -13.25 -2.32 -6.68
C ILE A 15 -12.66 -1.49 -5.54
N VAL A 16 -11.41 -1.73 -5.21
CA VAL A 16 -10.74 -1.02 -4.12
C VAL A 16 -10.57 0.45 -4.46
N LEU A 17 -10.12 0.75 -5.68
CA LEU A 17 -9.90 2.14 -6.12
C LEU A 17 -11.20 2.93 -6.21
N LYS A 18 -12.31 2.26 -6.54
CA LYS A 18 -13.62 2.93 -6.65
C LYS A 18 -14.31 3.10 -5.30
N ASN A 19 -14.26 2.09 -4.46
CA ASN A 19 -15.08 2.03 -3.24
C ASN A 19 -14.28 2.21 -1.95
N GLY A 20 -12.95 2.10 -2.00
CA GLY A 20 -12.10 2.23 -0.83
C GLY A 20 -11.96 3.68 -0.37
N LYS A 21 -11.60 3.84 0.89
CA LYS A 21 -11.28 5.15 1.44
C LYS A 21 -9.84 5.52 1.07
N TYR A 22 -9.64 6.78 0.75
CA TYR A 22 -8.35 7.32 0.34
C TYR A 22 -7.57 7.83 1.55
N PHE A 23 -6.30 7.46 1.62
CA PHE A 23 -5.35 7.97 2.61
C PHE A 23 -4.03 8.27 1.90
N SER A 24 -3.30 9.26 2.39
CA SER A 24 -2.00 9.57 1.79
C SER A 24 -0.95 9.90 2.85
N GLY A 25 0.27 9.50 2.57
CA GLY A 25 1.46 9.95 3.23
C GLY A 25 2.17 11.00 2.38
N GLU A 26 3.47 11.13 2.56
CA GLU A 26 4.28 12.06 1.77
C GLU A 26 4.57 11.52 0.36
N PHE A 27 4.88 10.23 0.26
CA PHE A 27 5.30 9.60 -1.00
C PHE A 27 4.21 8.70 -1.59
N LEU A 28 3.44 8.04 -0.74
CA LEU A 28 2.48 7.02 -1.13
C LEU A 28 1.05 7.48 -0.93
N GLU A 29 0.17 6.89 -1.73
CA GLU A 29 -1.27 6.97 -1.55
C GLU A 29 -1.78 5.56 -1.31
N ALA A 30 -2.91 5.44 -0.61
CA ALA A 30 -3.52 4.14 -0.39
C ALA A 30 -5.04 4.25 -0.47
N PHE A 31 -5.65 3.23 -1.05
CA PHE A 31 -7.09 3.02 -0.98
C PHE A 31 -7.32 1.78 -0.14
N ILE A 32 -8.21 1.88 0.84
CA ILE A 32 -8.47 0.80 1.80
C ILE A 32 -9.96 0.50 1.80
N TYR A 33 -10.28 -0.75 1.51
CA TYR A 33 -11.65 -1.24 1.35
C TYR A 33 -11.89 -2.43 2.28
N LYS A 34 -12.95 -2.38 3.07
CA LYS A 34 -13.32 -3.50 3.94
C LYS A 34 -13.89 -4.64 3.10
N ASN A 35 -13.22 -5.79 3.08
CA ASN A 35 -13.57 -6.89 2.20
C ASN A 35 -14.38 -8.01 2.87
N SER A 36 -14.53 -7.96 4.19
CA SER A 36 -15.26 -8.98 4.99
C SER A 36 -14.69 -10.40 4.88
N LYS A 37 -13.43 -10.52 4.47
CA LYS A 37 -12.73 -11.80 4.42
C LYS A 37 -11.97 -12.05 5.72
N THR A 38 -11.45 -13.26 5.87
CA THR A 38 -10.64 -13.64 7.04
C THR A 38 -9.15 -13.33 6.85
N PHE A 39 -8.81 -12.63 5.78
CA PHE A 39 -7.43 -12.24 5.44
C PHE A 39 -7.45 -10.91 4.72
N ASN A 40 -6.28 -10.29 4.65
CA ASN A 40 -6.11 -9.04 3.92
C ASN A 40 -5.69 -9.30 2.48
N LEU A 41 -5.96 -8.34 1.60
CA LEU A 41 -5.47 -8.36 0.23
C LEU A 41 -4.61 -7.12 0.02
N LEU A 42 -3.45 -7.30 -0.60
CA LEU A 42 -2.50 -6.22 -0.85
C LEU A 42 -2.26 -6.09 -2.34
N GLY A 43 -2.50 -4.89 -2.88
CA GLY A 43 -2.22 -4.56 -4.27
C GLY A 43 -1.22 -3.41 -4.36
N LEU A 44 -0.35 -3.48 -5.36
CA LEU A 44 0.67 -2.47 -5.61
C LEU A 44 0.47 -1.95 -7.04
N ALA A 45 -0.11 -0.76 -7.15
CA ALA A 45 -0.46 -0.16 -8.45
C ALA A 45 0.50 0.99 -8.76
N ILE A 46 1.74 0.66 -9.13
CA ILE A 46 2.74 1.66 -9.49
C ILE A 46 2.64 1.92 -10.99
N SER A 47 2.27 3.15 -11.36
CA SER A 47 2.08 3.55 -12.74
C SER A 47 3.34 3.35 -13.59
N THR A 48 3.15 2.92 -14.85
CA THR A 48 4.26 2.83 -15.81
C THR A 48 4.91 4.19 -16.05
N LYS A 49 4.18 5.28 -15.81
CA LYS A 49 4.71 6.65 -15.92
C LYS A 49 5.74 6.98 -14.84
N ALA A 50 5.82 6.17 -13.79
CA ALA A 50 6.77 6.39 -12.71
C ALA A 50 8.21 6.01 -13.09
N GLY A 51 8.44 5.44 -14.28
CA GLY A 51 9.78 5.11 -14.74
C GLY A 51 9.91 3.67 -15.23
N LYS A 52 11.15 3.26 -15.42
CA LYS A 52 11.49 1.93 -15.93
C LYS A 52 11.08 0.83 -14.95
N ALA A 53 10.90 -0.38 -15.50
CA ALA A 53 10.44 -1.52 -14.73
C ALA A 53 11.26 -1.78 -13.46
N PHE A 54 12.59 -1.66 -13.54
CA PHE A 54 13.43 -1.92 -12.36
C PHE A 54 13.20 -0.91 -11.23
N LYS A 55 12.89 0.34 -11.57
CA LYS A 55 12.57 1.37 -10.58
C LYS A 55 11.22 1.09 -9.92
N ARG A 56 10.22 0.73 -10.74
CA ARG A 56 8.89 0.39 -10.23
C ARG A 56 8.95 -0.86 -9.33
N ASN A 57 9.71 -1.85 -9.75
CA ASN A 57 9.88 -3.09 -8.96
C ASN A 57 10.58 -2.81 -7.63
N ARG A 58 11.53 -1.88 -7.62
CA ARG A 58 12.18 -1.46 -6.37
C ARG A 58 11.17 -0.86 -5.39
N ILE A 59 10.31 0.03 -5.86
CA ILE A 59 9.26 0.63 -5.02
C ILE A 59 8.31 -0.44 -4.49
N LYS A 60 7.87 -1.34 -5.35
CA LYS A 60 6.99 -2.45 -4.94
C LYS A 60 7.64 -3.29 -3.84
N ARG A 61 8.93 -3.58 -3.99
CA ARG A 61 9.68 -4.35 -2.99
C ARG A 61 9.76 -3.61 -1.66
N LEU A 62 10.04 -2.31 -1.68
CA LEU A 62 10.09 -1.49 -0.47
C LEU A 62 8.77 -1.50 0.27
N ILE A 63 7.67 -1.40 -0.47
CA ILE A 63 6.33 -1.45 0.13
C ILE A 63 6.08 -2.83 0.75
N ARG A 64 6.37 -3.91 0.01
CA ARG A 64 6.15 -5.27 0.54
C ARG A 64 7.00 -5.55 1.78
N GLU A 65 8.27 -5.15 1.78
CA GLU A 65 9.15 -5.38 2.92
C GLU A 65 8.66 -4.64 4.16
N ASN A 66 8.23 -3.40 4.00
CA ASN A 66 7.69 -2.62 5.12
C ASN A 66 6.34 -3.17 5.58
N TYR A 67 5.50 -3.59 4.64
CA TYR A 67 4.22 -4.20 4.99
C TYR A 67 4.42 -5.47 5.83
N LYS A 68 5.37 -6.32 5.47
CA LYS A 68 5.66 -7.55 6.23
C LYS A 68 6.01 -7.26 7.68
N ILE A 69 6.72 -6.18 7.93
CA ILE A 69 7.12 -5.79 9.28
C ILE A 69 5.91 -5.43 10.14
N ILE A 70 4.94 -4.72 9.56
CA ILE A 70 3.79 -4.20 10.29
C ILE A 70 2.57 -5.11 10.23
N GLU A 71 2.59 -6.15 9.40
CA GLU A 71 1.43 -7.00 9.11
C GLU A 71 0.78 -7.58 10.37
N LYS A 72 1.57 -7.98 11.34
CA LYS A 72 1.06 -8.58 12.58
C LYS A 72 0.17 -7.64 13.39
N ASP A 73 0.33 -6.34 13.20
CA ASP A 73 -0.38 -5.31 13.94
C ASP A 73 -1.59 -4.76 13.18
N ILE A 74 -1.84 -5.25 11.97
CA ILE A 74 -2.93 -4.77 11.11
C ILE A 74 -4.20 -5.57 11.34
N GLU A 75 -5.33 -4.87 11.39
CA GLU A 75 -6.65 -5.51 11.41
C GLU A 75 -6.86 -6.36 10.15
N ILE A 76 -7.59 -7.46 10.30
CA ILE A 76 -7.89 -8.38 9.21
C ILE A 76 -9.21 -8.00 8.53
N GLY A 77 -9.31 -8.27 7.23
CA GLY A 77 -10.54 -8.07 6.48
C GLY A 77 -10.52 -6.83 5.60
N TYR A 78 -9.34 -6.39 5.18
CA TYR A 78 -9.18 -5.20 4.36
C TYR A 78 -8.41 -5.49 3.08
N SER A 79 -8.85 -4.86 2.00
CA SER A 79 -8.12 -4.82 0.73
C SER A 79 -7.44 -3.47 0.64
N ILE A 80 -6.13 -3.49 0.44
CA ILE A 80 -5.29 -2.30 0.49
C ILE A 80 -4.55 -2.18 -0.84
N VAL A 81 -4.68 -1.03 -1.52
CA VAL A 81 -3.93 -0.76 -2.75
C VAL A 81 -3.07 0.46 -2.50
N PHE A 82 -1.76 0.29 -2.68
CA PHE A 82 -0.80 1.38 -2.61
C PHE A 82 -0.45 1.90 -3.99
N LEU A 83 -0.31 3.23 -4.09
CA LEU A 83 0.13 3.93 -5.30
C LEU A 83 1.25 4.89 -4.90
N LEU A 84 2.09 5.25 -5.88
CA LEU A 84 3.09 6.29 -5.70
C LEU A 84 2.50 7.62 -6.16
N LYS A 85 2.67 8.67 -5.37
CA LYS A 85 2.21 10.02 -5.77
C LYS A 85 2.97 10.49 -7.00
N LYS A 86 2.28 11.16 -7.93
CA LYS A 86 2.88 11.69 -9.16
C LYS A 86 4.09 12.56 -8.90
N LYS A 87 4.04 13.42 -7.89
CA LYS A 87 5.16 14.31 -7.55
C LYS A 87 6.44 13.56 -7.17
N ASN A 88 6.33 12.26 -6.89
CA ASN A 88 7.45 11.41 -6.49
C ASN A 88 7.88 10.43 -7.58
N TYR A 89 7.44 10.63 -8.82
CA TYR A 89 7.82 9.75 -9.92
C TYR A 89 9.32 9.82 -10.26
N ASP A 90 10.01 10.89 -9.84
CA ASP A 90 11.47 10.97 -9.93
C ASP A 90 12.16 10.04 -8.93
N MET A 91 11.39 9.52 -7.96
CA MET A 91 11.83 8.60 -6.93
C MET A 91 12.92 9.13 -6.00
N LYS A 92 13.13 10.44 -5.98
CA LYS A 92 14.04 11.06 -5.02
C LYS A 92 13.50 10.87 -3.60
N ASN A 93 14.38 10.49 -2.69
CA ASN A 93 14.06 10.27 -1.29
C ASN A 93 13.06 9.15 -1.02
N VAL A 94 12.71 8.34 -2.02
CA VAL A 94 11.85 7.19 -1.81
C VAL A 94 12.75 6.01 -1.43
N ASP A 95 13.01 5.88 -0.14
CA ASP A 95 13.85 4.83 0.43
C ASP A 95 13.07 4.03 1.48
N PHE A 96 13.73 3.03 2.06
CA PHE A 96 13.10 2.14 3.03
C PHE A 96 12.46 2.90 4.20
N TYR A 97 13.18 3.84 4.79
CA TYR A 97 12.70 4.57 5.97
C TYR A 97 11.55 5.50 5.64
N ASN A 98 11.61 6.18 4.50
CA ASN A 98 10.54 7.09 4.10
C ASN A 98 9.27 6.32 3.74
N VAL A 99 9.40 5.15 3.12
CA VAL A 99 8.27 4.26 2.85
C VAL A 99 7.71 3.72 4.16
N GLN A 100 8.56 3.35 5.10
CA GLN A 100 8.13 2.87 6.41
C GLN A 100 7.28 3.91 7.14
N LYS A 101 7.75 5.14 7.19
CA LYS A 101 7.02 6.24 7.84
C LYS A 101 5.67 6.47 7.19
N ASP A 102 5.62 6.42 5.86
CA ASP A 102 4.37 6.61 5.12
C ASP A 102 3.36 5.52 5.41
N ILE A 103 3.80 4.28 5.40
CA ILE A 103 2.91 3.13 5.66
C ILE A 103 2.37 3.19 7.08
N GLU A 104 3.22 3.49 8.06
CA GLU A 104 2.78 3.65 9.44
C GLU A 104 1.76 4.77 9.57
N LEU A 105 2.03 5.91 8.93
CA LEU A 105 1.12 7.05 8.96
C LEU A 105 -0.23 6.71 8.34
N ILE A 106 -0.23 6.08 7.18
CA ILE A 106 -1.45 5.68 6.48
C ILE A 106 -2.28 4.72 7.34
N PHE A 107 -1.63 3.72 7.94
CA PHE A 107 -2.35 2.74 8.76
C PHE A 107 -2.85 3.33 10.08
N LYS A 108 -2.17 4.31 10.64
CA LYS A 108 -2.67 5.04 11.81
C LYS A 108 -3.89 5.90 11.45
N LYS A 109 -3.82 6.63 10.34
CA LYS A 109 -4.94 7.45 9.85
C LYS A 109 -6.18 6.60 9.56
N SER A 110 -5.98 5.42 8.99
CA SER A 110 -7.07 4.51 8.63
C SER A 110 -7.54 3.67 9.81
N LYS A 111 -6.86 3.75 10.94
CA LYS A 111 -7.14 2.96 12.15
C LYS A 111 -6.98 1.45 11.95
N LEU A 112 -6.20 1.02 10.96
CA LEU A 112 -5.84 -0.39 10.78
C LEU A 112 -4.81 -0.85 11.81
N ILE A 113 -4.06 0.10 12.39
CA ILE A 113 -3.19 -0.15 13.53
C ILE A 113 -3.54 0.85 14.61
N GLU A 114 -3.25 0.49 15.86
CA GLU A 114 -3.49 1.40 16.98
C GLU A 114 -2.54 2.59 16.91
N SER A 115 -3.09 3.78 17.18
CA SER A 115 -2.35 5.01 17.29
C SER A 115 -2.00 5.23 18.75
N LYS A 116 -0.71 5.28 19.04
CA LYS A 116 -0.23 5.58 20.40
C LYS A 116 0.23 7.02 20.49
#